data_181bf62fb40717f93ec8c06eec408868
#
_entry.id   181bf62fb40717f93ec8c06eec408868
#
_cell.length_a   1.000
_cell.length_b   1.000
_cell.length_c   1.000
_cell.angle_alpha   90.00
_cell.angle_beta   90.00
_cell.angle_gamma   90.00
#
_symmetry.space_group_name_H-M   'P 1'
#
loop_
_entity.id
_entity.type
_entity.pdbx_description
1 polymer ?
#
loop_
_entity_poly.entity_id
_entity_poly.type
_entity_poly.pdbx_seq_one_letter_code
_entity_poly.pdbx_strand_id
1 'polypeptide(L)'
;PPPLFFFQAEEGIGHRSPSRGRGYVYKRQNAVSLATSSATAKPTLRTVLIKRFDQAGFVFYTNYGSSKATEIEENSHVSLLFPWVSLGRQVIVSGHARKVSRTQSEGYFSSRSRASQLSAWSSFQSRPVDSRATLERVLAETQARFADREIAVPEFWGGYCVEACNYEFWQSRPNRLHDRFRYNRGPDKGWTIERLSP
;
A
#
# COMPACT_ATOMS: atom_id res chain seq x y z
N PRO A 1 4.59 21.69 4.57
CA PRO A 1 4.35 20.30 4.16
C PRO A 1 2.98 20.19 3.51
N PRO A 2 2.81 19.28 2.54
CA PRO A 2 1.48 19.00 2.01
C PRO A 2 0.59 18.60 3.18
N PRO A 3 -0.70 18.99 3.16
CA PRO A 3 -1.58 18.80 4.30
C PRO A 3 -1.84 17.31 4.55
N LEU A 4 -1.07 16.70 5.45
CA LEU A 4 -1.33 15.32 5.92
C LEU A 4 -2.76 15.17 6.47
N PHE A 5 -3.38 16.27 6.96
CA PHE A 5 -4.79 16.30 7.34
C PHE A 5 -5.76 16.04 6.19
N PHE A 6 -5.34 16.13 4.91
CA PHE A 6 -6.18 15.72 3.79
C PHE A 6 -6.46 14.21 3.84
N PHE A 7 -5.55 13.45 4.44
CA PHE A 7 -5.71 12.02 4.72
C PHE A 7 -6.36 11.77 6.09
N GLN A 8 -6.39 12.77 6.97
CA GLN A 8 -6.96 12.68 8.33
C GLN A 8 -8.39 13.23 8.42
N ALA A 9 -8.80 14.12 7.51
CA ALA A 9 -10.07 14.86 7.57
C ALA A 9 -11.33 14.00 7.34
N GLU A 10 -11.17 12.70 7.14
CA GLU A 10 -12.26 11.75 7.22
C GLU A 10 -12.03 10.84 8.42
N GLU A 11 -12.48 11.29 9.58
CA GLU A 11 -12.65 10.49 10.79
C GLU A 11 -13.52 9.27 10.51
N GLY A 12 -12.90 8.20 10.05
CA GLY A 12 -13.54 6.95 9.67
C GLY A 12 -12.59 5.75 9.69
N ILE A 13 -11.33 5.95 10.02
CA ILE A 13 -10.36 4.85 10.25
C ILE A 13 -10.51 4.29 11.69
N GLY A 14 -11.62 4.57 12.35
CA GLY A 14 -11.99 4.04 13.65
C GLY A 14 -12.90 2.82 13.53
N HIS A 15 -12.57 1.77 14.25
CA HIS A 15 -13.39 0.57 14.41
C HIS A 15 -14.85 0.90 14.74
N ARG A 16 -15.77 0.68 13.78
CA ARG A 16 -17.19 0.50 14.09
C ARG A 16 -17.70 -0.78 13.46
N SER A 17 -18.40 -1.58 14.29
CA SER A 17 -19.04 -2.86 13.95
C SER A 17 -19.96 -2.80 12.75
N PRO A 18 -20.12 -3.90 11.99
CA PRO A 18 -20.85 -3.92 10.73
C PRO A 18 -22.36 -4.00 10.95
N SER A 19 -23.10 -3.03 10.45
CA SER A 19 -24.51 -3.24 10.08
C SER A 19 -24.58 -3.89 8.70
N ARG A 20 -25.38 -4.97 8.59
CA ARG A 20 -25.55 -5.77 7.37
C ARG A 20 -26.01 -4.91 6.19
N GLY A 21 -25.32 -4.99 5.06
CA GLY A 21 -25.86 -4.74 3.74
C GLY A 21 -25.36 -3.53 2.95
N ARG A 22 -24.67 -2.54 3.53
CA ARG A 22 -24.11 -1.38 2.80
C ARG A 22 -22.65 -1.06 3.13
N GLY A 23 -21.95 -1.93 3.83
CA GLY A 23 -20.66 -1.65 4.48
C GLY A 23 -19.41 -1.94 3.64
N TYR A 24 -19.51 -2.50 2.45
CA TYR A 24 -18.31 -2.94 1.71
C TYR A 24 -17.59 -1.83 0.92
N VAL A 25 -18.28 -0.76 0.55
CA VAL A 25 -17.70 0.32 -0.27
C VAL A 25 -16.89 1.30 0.58
N TYR A 26 -17.26 1.54 1.83
CA TYR A 26 -16.59 2.51 2.70
C TYR A 26 -15.38 2.00 3.50
N LYS A 27 -15.12 0.68 3.49
CA LYS A 27 -14.13 0.07 4.40
C LYS A 27 -12.68 0.03 3.91
N ARG A 28 -12.35 0.56 2.73
CA ARG A 28 -10.99 0.46 2.18
C ARG A 28 -10.46 1.79 1.62
N GLN A 29 -10.61 2.88 2.35
CA GLN A 29 -9.98 4.16 1.99
C GLN A 29 -8.44 4.07 1.94
N ASN A 30 -7.86 3.05 2.58
CA ASN A 30 -6.44 2.75 2.56
C ASN A 30 -6.02 1.79 1.42
N ALA A 31 -6.95 1.36 0.56
CA ALA A 31 -6.62 0.60 -0.64
C ALA A 31 -6.16 1.56 -1.72
N VAL A 32 -4.94 1.36 -2.23
CA VAL A 32 -4.32 2.22 -3.23
C VAL A 32 -3.79 1.38 -4.39
N SER A 33 -3.78 1.96 -5.57
CA SER A 33 -3.06 1.37 -6.69
C SER A 33 -1.59 1.73 -6.58
N LEU A 34 -0.71 0.73 -6.52
CA LEU A 34 0.74 0.89 -6.52
C LEU A 34 1.28 0.57 -7.91
N ALA A 35 1.87 1.55 -8.55
CA ALA A 35 2.65 1.39 -9.76
C ALA A 35 4.13 1.18 -9.40
N THR A 36 4.75 0.20 -10.02
CA THR A 36 6.18 -0.10 -9.98
C THR A 36 6.68 -0.36 -11.40
N SER A 37 7.97 -0.27 -11.62
CA SER A 37 8.56 -0.60 -12.93
C SER A 37 9.87 -1.38 -12.73
N SER A 38 10.15 -2.29 -13.67
CA SER A 38 11.42 -3.00 -13.73
C SER A 38 12.58 -2.09 -14.12
N ALA A 39 13.81 -2.58 -14.06
CA ALA A 39 15.00 -1.91 -14.58
C ALA A 39 14.87 -1.53 -16.08
N THR A 40 14.08 -2.26 -16.86
CA THR A 40 13.79 -1.98 -18.27
C THR A 40 12.60 -1.04 -18.48
N ALA A 41 12.15 -0.34 -17.41
CA ALA A 41 11.03 0.59 -17.41
C ALA A 41 9.68 -0.05 -17.82
N LYS A 42 9.51 -1.37 -17.68
CA LYS A 42 8.23 -2.04 -17.88
C LYS A 42 7.33 -1.80 -16.66
N PRO A 43 6.24 -1.02 -16.79
CA PRO A 43 5.36 -0.71 -15.67
C PRO A 43 4.44 -1.87 -15.33
N THR A 44 4.14 -2.02 -14.04
CA THR A 44 3.12 -2.92 -13.52
C THR A 44 2.28 -2.23 -12.45
N LEU A 45 1.03 -2.69 -12.24
CA LEU A 45 0.07 -2.07 -11.34
C LEU A 45 -0.67 -3.12 -10.53
N ARG A 46 -0.91 -2.85 -9.23
CA ARG A 46 -1.75 -3.68 -8.34
C ARG A 46 -2.28 -2.86 -7.18
N THR A 47 -3.30 -3.37 -6.53
CA THR A 47 -3.78 -2.79 -5.27
C THR A 47 -2.94 -3.28 -4.09
N VAL A 48 -2.56 -2.34 -3.21
CA VAL A 48 -1.98 -2.61 -1.89
C VAL A 48 -2.77 -1.88 -0.81
N LEU A 49 -2.58 -2.25 0.46
CA LEU A 49 -3.22 -1.58 1.59
C LEU A 49 -2.18 -0.77 2.35
N ILE A 50 -2.33 0.55 2.39
CA ILE A 50 -1.52 1.40 3.25
C ILE A 50 -1.90 1.11 4.71
N LYS A 51 -0.89 0.87 5.55
CA LYS A 51 -1.06 0.51 6.96
C LYS A 51 -0.66 1.60 7.94
N ARG A 52 0.20 2.48 7.49
CA ARG A 52 0.63 3.69 8.21
C ARG A 52 1.03 4.75 7.20
N PHE A 53 0.78 6.01 7.56
CA PHE A 53 1.38 7.15 6.88
C PHE A 53 1.73 8.21 7.93
N ASP A 54 2.86 8.85 7.74
CA ASP A 54 3.36 9.93 8.56
C ASP A 54 4.33 10.81 7.74
N GLN A 55 5.10 11.65 8.40
CA GLN A 55 6.09 12.52 7.73
C GLN A 55 7.19 11.72 7.00
N ALA A 56 7.45 10.48 7.39
CA ALA A 56 8.42 9.62 6.71
C ALA A 56 7.86 9.01 5.41
N GLY A 57 6.53 8.90 5.27
CA GLY A 57 5.89 8.40 4.06
C GLY A 57 4.75 7.41 4.30
N PHE A 58 4.45 6.61 3.29
CA PHE A 58 3.33 5.67 3.25
C PHE A 58 3.84 4.24 3.35
N VAL A 59 3.39 3.49 4.36
CA VAL A 59 3.87 2.13 4.63
C VAL A 59 2.84 1.09 4.19
N PHE A 60 3.30 0.12 3.40
CA PHE A 60 2.56 -1.11 3.07
C PHE A 60 3.44 -2.33 3.31
N TYR A 61 2.83 -3.51 3.46
CA TYR A 61 3.54 -4.77 3.72
C TYR A 61 3.27 -5.79 2.63
N THR A 62 4.30 -6.58 2.28
CA THR A 62 4.24 -7.56 1.19
C THR A 62 5.24 -8.69 1.39
N ASN A 63 5.16 -9.70 0.51
CA ASN A 63 6.21 -10.69 0.34
C ASN A 63 7.34 -10.10 -0.51
N TYR A 64 8.58 -10.14 -0.04
CA TYR A 64 9.75 -9.63 -0.75
C TYR A 64 10.14 -10.47 -1.98
N GLY A 65 9.62 -11.69 -2.13
CA GLY A 65 9.75 -12.50 -3.35
C GLY A 65 8.68 -12.23 -4.41
N SER A 66 7.79 -11.24 -4.20
CA SER A 66 6.74 -10.88 -5.17
C SER A 66 7.28 -10.00 -6.30
N SER A 67 6.63 -10.02 -7.48
CA SER A 67 7.04 -9.20 -8.63
C SER A 67 7.21 -7.72 -8.29
N LYS A 68 6.28 -7.13 -7.50
CA LYS A 68 6.41 -5.73 -7.07
C LYS A 68 7.65 -5.47 -6.23
N ALA A 69 8.03 -6.42 -5.39
CA ALA A 69 9.21 -6.26 -4.55
C ALA A 69 10.49 -6.37 -5.38
N THR A 70 10.55 -7.32 -6.32
CA THR A 70 11.66 -7.43 -7.28
C THR A 70 11.81 -6.13 -8.08
N GLU A 71 10.71 -5.60 -8.61
CA GLU A 71 10.71 -4.34 -9.35
C GLU A 71 11.18 -3.15 -8.51
N ILE A 72 10.77 -3.06 -7.22
CA ILE A 72 11.23 -2.01 -6.30
C ILE A 72 12.74 -2.12 -5.99
N GLU A 73 13.27 -3.32 -5.86
CA GLU A 73 14.71 -3.53 -5.67
C GLU A 73 15.52 -3.09 -6.90
N GLU A 74 14.98 -3.32 -8.10
CA GLU A 74 15.58 -2.90 -9.36
C GLU A 74 15.44 -1.39 -9.62
N ASN A 75 14.28 -0.84 -9.26
CA ASN A 75 13.90 0.55 -9.47
C ASN A 75 12.98 1.03 -8.35
N SER A 76 13.54 1.80 -7.43
CA SER A 76 12.81 2.28 -6.25
C SER A 76 11.70 3.32 -6.55
N HIS A 77 11.62 3.86 -7.77
CA HIS A 77 10.59 4.81 -8.15
C HIS A 77 9.23 4.15 -8.21
N VAL A 78 8.28 4.69 -7.46
CA VAL A 78 6.91 4.17 -7.38
C VAL A 78 5.89 5.30 -7.39
N SER A 79 4.65 4.95 -7.72
CA SER A 79 3.52 5.87 -7.59
C SER A 79 2.34 5.18 -6.91
N LEU A 80 1.68 5.90 -6.00
CA LEU A 80 0.47 5.49 -5.30
C LEU A 80 -0.69 6.34 -5.81
N LEU A 81 -1.80 5.71 -6.16
CA LEU A 81 -3.06 6.37 -6.47
C LEU A 81 -4.09 6.04 -5.40
N PHE A 82 -4.62 7.07 -4.74
CA PHE A 82 -5.79 7.02 -3.86
C PHE A 82 -7.03 7.43 -4.65
N PRO A 83 -7.85 6.48 -5.15
CA PRO A 83 -8.99 6.77 -6.00
C PRO A 83 -10.26 6.95 -5.16
N TRP A 84 -10.46 8.11 -4.55
CA TRP A 84 -11.67 8.40 -3.78
C TRP A 84 -12.82 8.83 -4.70
N VAL A 85 -13.24 7.91 -5.57
CA VAL A 85 -14.21 8.15 -6.65
C VAL A 85 -15.52 8.68 -6.12
N SER A 86 -16.04 8.14 -5.00
CA SER A 86 -17.29 8.58 -4.38
C SER A 86 -17.27 10.04 -3.89
N LEU A 87 -16.08 10.59 -3.67
CA LEU A 87 -15.86 11.98 -3.25
C LEU A 87 -15.51 12.89 -4.43
N GLY A 88 -15.41 12.35 -5.64
CA GLY A 88 -14.89 13.08 -6.79
C GLY A 88 -13.47 13.58 -6.58
N ARG A 89 -12.64 12.82 -5.85
CA ARG A 89 -11.26 13.17 -5.50
C ARG A 89 -10.27 12.08 -5.87
N GLN A 90 -9.06 12.52 -6.18
CA GLN A 90 -7.92 11.63 -6.40
C GLN A 90 -6.67 12.25 -5.79
N VAL A 91 -5.83 11.42 -5.19
CA VAL A 91 -4.48 11.83 -4.78
C VAL A 91 -3.48 10.88 -5.40
N ILE A 92 -2.47 11.45 -6.05
CA ILE A 92 -1.30 10.70 -6.53
C ILE A 92 -0.11 11.07 -5.65
N VAL A 93 0.64 10.08 -5.23
CA VAL A 93 1.90 10.24 -4.48
C VAL A 93 2.99 9.54 -5.27
N SER A 94 3.96 10.28 -5.78
CA SER A 94 5.14 9.70 -6.44
C SER A 94 6.37 9.87 -5.56
N GLY A 95 7.23 8.86 -5.53
CA GLY A 95 8.41 8.88 -4.67
C GLY A 95 9.23 7.61 -4.75
N HIS A 96 10.01 7.35 -3.71
CA HIS A 96 10.90 6.20 -3.62
C HIS A 96 10.45 5.24 -2.53
N ALA A 97 10.37 3.95 -2.87
CA ALA A 97 10.09 2.90 -1.90
C ALA A 97 11.39 2.35 -1.30
N ARG A 98 11.43 2.25 0.04
CA ARG A 98 12.53 1.64 0.79
C ARG A 98 12.00 0.66 1.81
N LYS A 99 12.71 -0.45 2.06
CA LYS A 99 12.35 -1.38 3.13
C LYS A 99 12.30 -0.66 4.48
N VAL A 100 11.26 -0.94 5.26
CA VAL A 100 11.24 -0.53 6.67
C VAL A 100 12.15 -1.44 7.50
N SER A 101 12.45 -1.06 8.75
CA SER A 101 13.26 -1.89 9.63
C SER A 101 12.62 -3.25 9.89
N ARG A 102 13.45 -4.24 10.22
CA ARG A 102 12.99 -5.57 10.60
C ARG A 102 12.07 -5.50 11.80
N THR A 103 12.45 -4.75 12.83
CA THR A 103 11.64 -4.52 14.04
C THR A 103 10.25 -3.95 13.72
N GLN A 104 10.17 -3.01 12.78
CA GLN A 104 8.87 -2.46 12.36
C GLN A 104 8.02 -3.52 11.63
N SER A 105 8.63 -4.36 10.82
CA SER A 105 7.96 -5.47 10.14
C SER A 105 7.46 -6.51 11.13
N GLU A 106 8.25 -6.86 12.13
CA GLU A 106 7.90 -7.78 13.22
C GLU A 106 6.73 -7.27 14.05
N GLY A 107 6.80 -6.00 14.49
CA GLY A 107 5.72 -5.40 15.27
C GLY A 107 4.39 -5.39 14.53
N TYR A 108 4.39 -5.07 13.22
CA TYR A 108 3.15 -5.15 12.43
C TYR A 108 2.73 -6.60 12.19
N PHE A 109 3.66 -7.53 11.90
CA PHE A 109 3.32 -8.92 11.68
C PHE A 109 2.63 -9.56 12.89
N SER A 110 3.14 -9.30 14.09
CA SER A 110 2.56 -9.80 15.35
C SER A 110 1.15 -9.27 15.62
N SER A 111 0.84 -8.06 15.16
CA SER A 111 -0.51 -7.48 15.27
C SER A 111 -1.54 -8.06 14.29
N ARG A 112 -1.12 -8.87 13.31
CA ARG A 112 -2.01 -9.48 12.35
C ARG A 112 -2.75 -10.67 12.95
N SER A 113 -3.94 -10.95 12.42
CA SER A 113 -4.65 -12.19 12.80
C SER A 113 -3.79 -13.43 12.46
N ARG A 114 -3.90 -14.48 13.29
CA ARG A 114 -3.19 -15.75 13.08
C ARG A 114 -3.39 -16.29 11.64
N ALA A 115 -4.61 -16.24 11.11
CA ALA A 115 -4.89 -16.63 9.74
C ALA A 115 -4.06 -15.84 8.70
N SER A 116 -3.90 -14.52 8.92
CA SER A 116 -3.08 -13.67 8.03
C SER A 116 -1.58 -13.94 8.17
N GLN A 117 -1.11 -14.33 9.36
CA GLN A 117 0.29 -14.73 9.59
C GLN A 117 0.57 -16.06 8.86
N LEU A 118 -0.31 -17.05 8.99
CA LEU A 118 -0.20 -18.34 8.29
C LEU A 118 -0.23 -18.15 6.76
N SER A 119 -1.13 -17.30 6.25
CA SER A 119 -1.19 -16.98 4.82
C SER A 119 0.11 -16.36 4.29
N ALA A 120 0.83 -15.59 5.11
CA ALA A 120 2.11 -15.04 4.70
C ALA A 120 3.18 -16.13 4.51
N TRP A 121 3.17 -17.17 5.34
CA TRP A 121 4.06 -18.31 5.24
C TRP A 121 3.71 -19.26 4.09
N SER A 122 2.42 -19.40 3.76
CA SER A 122 1.94 -20.34 2.74
C SER A 122 1.95 -19.79 1.32
N SER A 123 2.31 -18.50 1.12
CA SER A 123 2.22 -17.86 -0.19
C SER A 123 3.59 -17.59 -0.81
N PHE A 124 3.86 -18.23 -1.95
CA PHE A 124 4.92 -17.86 -2.89
C PHE A 124 4.38 -16.77 -3.84
N GLN A 125 4.15 -15.58 -3.30
CA GLN A 125 3.44 -14.51 -3.99
C GLN A 125 4.01 -14.20 -5.38
N SER A 126 3.14 -14.07 -6.38
CA SER A 126 3.42 -13.79 -7.80
C SER A 126 4.06 -14.95 -8.58
N ARG A 127 4.22 -16.13 -7.99
CA ARG A 127 4.71 -17.30 -8.71
C ARG A 127 3.56 -18.14 -9.25
N PRO A 128 3.72 -18.80 -10.41
CA PRO A 128 2.75 -19.76 -10.92
C PRO A 128 2.51 -20.87 -9.88
N VAL A 129 1.27 -21.35 -9.85
CA VAL A 129 0.86 -22.48 -9.04
C VAL A 129 -0.09 -23.37 -9.87
N ASP A 130 0.05 -24.67 -9.75
CA ASP A 130 -0.64 -25.62 -10.63
C ASP A 130 -2.15 -25.65 -10.41
N SER A 131 -2.62 -25.46 -9.17
CA SER A 131 -4.03 -25.55 -8.85
C SER A 131 -4.42 -24.84 -7.54
N ARG A 132 -5.70 -24.62 -7.36
CA ARG A 132 -6.28 -24.17 -6.08
C ARG A 132 -6.01 -25.18 -4.96
N ALA A 133 -6.10 -26.48 -5.25
CA ALA A 133 -5.83 -27.55 -4.29
C ALA A 133 -4.38 -27.49 -3.76
N THR A 134 -3.40 -27.13 -4.59
CA THR A 134 -2.03 -26.92 -4.15
C THR A 134 -1.93 -25.79 -3.12
N LEU A 135 -2.62 -24.66 -3.32
CA LEU A 135 -2.65 -23.55 -2.34
C LEU A 135 -3.27 -24.01 -1.01
N GLU A 136 -4.35 -24.75 -1.05
CA GLU A 136 -5.06 -25.26 0.14
C GLU A 136 -4.20 -26.27 0.90
N ARG A 137 -3.52 -27.17 0.20
CA ARG A 137 -2.58 -28.13 0.80
C ARG A 137 -1.43 -27.41 1.51
N VAL A 138 -0.76 -26.43 0.84
CA VAL A 138 0.35 -25.68 1.43
C VAL A 138 -0.12 -24.90 2.66
N LEU A 139 -1.34 -24.34 2.64
CA LEU A 139 -1.91 -23.68 3.81
C LEU A 139 -2.13 -24.68 4.95
N ALA A 140 -2.67 -25.87 4.69
CA ALA A 140 -2.91 -26.91 5.70
C ALA A 140 -1.59 -27.40 6.32
N GLU A 141 -0.56 -27.63 5.50
CA GLU A 141 0.78 -28.00 5.97
C GLU A 141 1.38 -26.89 6.85
N THR A 142 1.21 -25.62 6.46
CA THR A 142 1.64 -24.47 7.24
C THR A 142 0.91 -24.37 8.58
N GLN A 143 -0.42 -24.62 8.58
CA GLN A 143 -1.22 -24.69 9.80
C GLN A 143 -0.73 -25.78 10.76
N ALA A 144 -0.48 -26.98 10.25
CA ALA A 144 0.04 -28.10 11.03
C ALA A 144 1.44 -27.78 11.62
N ARG A 145 2.32 -27.17 10.82
CA ARG A 145 3.67 -26.74 11.26
C ARG A 145 3.63 -25.79 12.45
N PHE A 146 2.65 -24.91 12.50
CA PHE A 146 2.54 -23.87 13.54
C PHE A 146 1.39 -24.14 14.54
N ALA A 147 0.80 -25.35 14.59
CA ALA A 147 -0.43 -25.61 15.36
C ALA A 147 -0.42 -24.98 16.76
N ASP A 148 0.59 -25.28 17.58
CA ASP A 148 0.70 -24.82 18.97
C ASP A 148 1.92 -23.88 19.19
N ARG A 149 2.37 -23.23 18.12
CA ARG A 149 3.56 -22.37 18.18
C ARG A 149 3.22 -20.93 17.82
N GLU A 150 4.00 -20.01 18.32
CA GLU A 150 4.04 -18.64 17.83
C GLU A 150 4.54 -18.63 16.38
N ILE A 151 3.92 -17.77 15.56
CA ILE A 151 4.27 -17.64 14.15
C ILE A 151 5.26 -16.48 14.01
N ALA A 152 6.54 -16.82 13.90
CA ALA A 152 7.58 -15.83 13.62
C ALA A 152 7.36 -15.19 12.24
N VAL A 153 7.80 -13.94 12.09
CA VAL A 153 7.74 -13.25 10.79
C VAL A 153 8.73 -13.89 9.81
N PRO A 154 8.30 -14.27 8.58
CA PRO A 154 9.20 -14.83 7.58
C PRO A 154 10.28 -13.82 7.17
N GLU A 155 11.47 -14.26 6.83
CA GLU A 155 12.53 -13.38 6.30
C GLU A 155 12.13 -12.71 4.99
N PHE A 156 11.38 -13.43 4.17
CA PHE A 156 10.88 -12.97 2.88
C PHE A 156 9.63 -12.09 2.99
N TRP A 157 9.26 -11.61 4.18
CA TRP A 157 8.09 -10.75 4.38
C TRP A 157 8.42 -9.51 5.21
N GLY A 158 7.90 -8.38 4.78
CA GLY A 158 8.07 -7.11 5.50
C GLY A 158 7.43 -5.94 4.79
N GLY A 159 7.78 -4.73 5.23
CA GLY A 159 7.20 -3.48 4.75
C GLY A 159 8.11 -2.69 3.83
N TYR A 160 7.47 -1.86 2.99
CA TYR A 160 8.09 -0.76 2.28
C TYR A 160 7.48 0.55 2.76
N CYS A 161 8.31 1.58 2.91
CA CYS A 161 7.91 2.97 3.09
C CYS A 161 8.14 3.72 1.77
N VAL A 162 7.09 4.35 1.24
CA VAL A 162 7.17 5.25 0.09
C VAL A 162 7.39 6.66 0.60
N GLU A 163 8.61 7.17 0.46
CA GLU A 163 8.95 8.56 0.73
C GLU A 163 8.53 9.41 -0.47
N ALA A 164 7.62 10.35 -0.25
CA ALA A 164 7.06 11.17 -1.30
C ALA A 164 8.05 12.24 -1.78
N CYS A 165 8.21 12.34 -3.10
CA CYS A 165 8.88 13.45 -3.78
C CYS A 165 7.85 14.42 -4.37
N ASN A 166 6.63 13.93 -4.62
CA ASN A 166 5.58 14.68 -5.28
C ASN A 166 4.22 14.23 -4.79
N TYR A 167 3.29 15.19 -4.66
CA TYR A 167 1.86 14.94 -4.47
C TYR A 167 1.08 15.66 -5.55
N GLU A 168 0.08 15.01 -6.12
CA GLU A 168 -0.92 15.68 -6.94
C GLU A 168 -2.31 15.45 -6.34
N PHE A 169 -3.02 16.54 -6.05
CA PHE A 169 -4.40 16.55 -5.57
C PHE A 169 -5.31 16.94 -6.72
N TRP A 170 -6.31 16.12 -6.99
CA TRP A 170 -7.31 16.36 -8.00
C TRP A 170 -8.71 16.38 -7.37
N GLN A 171 -9.51 17.38 -7.73
CA GLN A 171 -10.89 17.52 -7.30
C GLN A 171 -11.79 17.75 -8.51
N SER A 172 -12.86 16.95 -8.62
CA SER A 172 -13.88 17.10 -9.66
C SER A 172 -14.59 18.46 -9.57
N ARG A 173 -14.77 19.11 -10.73
CA ARG A 173 -15.54 20.35 -10.89
C ARG A 173 -16.40 20.26 -12.14
N PRO A 174 -17.50 21.07 -12.21
CA PRO A 174 -18.31 21.21 -13.40
C PRO A 174 -17.51 21.62 -14.65
N ASN A 175 -18.03 21.30 -15.82
CA ASN A 175 -17.47 21.68 -17.12
C ASN A 175 -16.02 21.19 -17.35
N ARG A 176 -15.60 20.13 -16.65
CA ARG A 176 -14.23 19.57 -16.69
C ARG A 176 -13.13 20.54 -16.22
N LEU A 177 -13.47 21.67 -15.63
CA LEU A 177 -12.50 22.62 -15.06
C LEU A 177 -12.05 22.16 -13.66
N HIS A 178 -11.46 20.98 -13.60
CA HIS A 178 -11.05 20.32 -12.35
C HIS A 178 -9.94 21.08 -11.64
N ASP A 179 -10.00 21.13 -10.30
CA ASP A 179 -8.88 21.65 -9.53
C ASP A 179 -7.78 20.61 -9.48
N ARG A 180 -6.56 21.01 -9.84
CA ARG A 180 -5.36 20.19 -9.74
C ARG A 180 -4.25 21.00 -9.10
N PHE A 181 -3.70 20.49 -7.99
CA PHE A 181 -2.56 21.08 -7.30
C PHE A 181 -1.45 20.05 -7.17
N ARG A 182 -0.24 20.44 -7.59
CA ARG A 182 0.95 19.64 -7.43
C ARG A 182 1.87 20.27 -6.40
N TYR A 183 2.35 19.43 -5.50
CA TYR A 183 3.38 19.74 -4.52
C TYR A 183 4.65 19.02 -4.94
N ASN A 184 5.72 19.73 -5.21
CA ASN A 184 7.02 19.15 -5.55
C ASN A 184 7.99 19.39 -4.40
N ARG A 185 8.72 18.35 -4.00
CA ARG A 185 9.75 18.46 -2.95
C ARG A 185 11.04 19.00 -3.55
N GLY A 186 11.50 20.12 -3.02
CA GLY A 186 12.77 20.73 -3.38
C GLY A 186 14.00 20.05 -2.75
N PRO A 187 15.21 20.39 -3.22
CA PRO A 187 16.47 19.86 -2.67
C PRO A 187 16.67 20.21 -1.18
N ASP A 188 16.16 21.34 -0.74
CA ASP A 188 16.17 21.83 0.65
C ASP A 188 15.09 21.17 1.52
N LYS A 189 14.39 20.16 0.99
CA LYS A 189 13.22 19.50 1.60
C LYS A 189 11.99 20.41 1.78
N GLY A 190 12.03 21.62 1.24
CA GLY A 190 10.86 22.50 1.10
C GLY A 190 9.88 21.96 0.06
N TRP A 191 8.67 22.56 0.01
CA TRP A 191 7.63 22.21 -0.95
C TRP A 191 7.25 23.42 -1.78
N THR A 192 7.26 23.27 -3.09
CA THR A 192 6.66 24.23 -4.02
C THR A 192 5.27 23.74 -4.42
N ILE A 193 4.35 24.67 -4.64
CA ILE A 193 2.97 24.38 -4.99
C ILE A 193 2.66 25.04 -6.32
N GLU A 194 2.07 24.29 -7.22
CA GLU A 194 1.61 24.79 -8.52
C GLU A 194 0.19 24.30 -8.82
N ARG A 195 -0.58 25.12 -9.52
CA ARG A 195 -1.86 24.72 -10.09
C ARG A 195 -1.62 24.16 -11.49
N LEU A 196 -2.18 23.02 -11.79
CA LEU A 196 -2.12 22.40 -13.11
C LEU A 196 -3.42 22.67 -13.87
N SER A 197 -3.30 22.79 -15.19
CA SER A 197 -4.45 22.74 -16.08
C SER A 197 -5.13 21.36 -15.99
N PRO A 198 -6.46 21.29 -16.00
CA PRO A 198 -7.20 20.02 -15.98
C PRO A 198 -7.02 19.21 -17.26
#